data_a4a595cb59e074db7f7879a1ba31e4d9
#
_entry.id   a4a595cb59e074db7f7879a1ba31e4d9
#
_cell.length_a   1.000
_cell.length_b   1.000
_cell.length_c   1.000
_cell.angle_alpha   90.00
_cell.angle_beta   90.00
_cell.angle_gamma   90.00
#
_symmetry.space_group_name_H-M   'P 1'
#
loop_
_entity.id
_entity.type
_entity.pdbx_description
1 polymer ?
#
loop_
_entity_poly.entity_id
_entity_poly.type
_entity_poly.pdbx_seq_one_letter_code
_entity_poly.pdbx_strand_id
1 'polypeptide(L)'
;MNSNKKQISHISLILLSLFTIFIQVAAAQSVYVGKSGPEGKVLRKYIEPAELKKLVENPVDTIWIIDVRSEKAYLEGHIPTAKSYPSGTIMSRLNEIPIDTYLIIYCTVGGMARIVSKKLKKAGYKRYMDWGGLSRWEWEKETGF
;
A
#
# COMPACT_ATOMS: atom_id res chain seq x y z
N MET A 1 -2.44 -55.30 -11.97
CA MET A 1 -2.92 -54.54 -10.78
C MET A 1 -1.92 -53.50 -10.25
N ASN A 2 -0.94 -53.02 -11.04
CA ASN A 2 0.14 -52.14 -10.57
C ASN A 2 0.18 -50.73 -11.22
N SER A 3 -0.69 -50.46 -12.20
CA SER A 3 -0.71 -49.16 -12.91
C SER A 3 -1.35 -48.02 -12.09
N ASN A 4 -2.42 -48.30 -11.35
CA ASN A 4 -3.17 -47.28 -10.61
C ASN A 4 -2.42 -46.72 -9.39
N LYS A 5 -1.54 -47.47 -8.75
CA LYS A 5 -0.76 -46.98 -7.59
C LYS A 5 0.30 -45.94 -8.00
N LYS A 6 0.95 -46.11 -9.16
CA LYS A 6 1.92 -45.11 -9.67
C LYS A 6 1.25 -43.80 -10.09
N GLN A 7 0.07 -43.89 -10.69
CA GLN A 7 -0.65 -42.71 -11.16
C GLN A 7 -1.18 -41.83 -10.00
N ILE A 8 -1.65 -42.47 -8.93
CA ILE A 8 -2.09 -41.75 -7.69
C ILE A 8 -0.91 -41.02 -7.02
N SER A 9 0.29 -41.63 -7.02
CA SER A 9 1.52 -41.06 -6.44
C SER A 9 1.94 -39.76 -7.19
N HIS A 10 1.86 -39.72 -8.53
CA HIS A 10 2.23 -38.54 -9.31
C HIS A 10 1.22 -37.41 -9.14
N ILE A 11 -0.07 -37.70 -9.10
CA ILE A 11 -1.13 -36.69 -8.85
C ILE A 11 -0.96 -36.09 -7.45
N SER A 12 -0.67 -36.90 -6.45
CA SER A 12 -0.45 -36.44 -5.06
C SER A 12 0.78 -35.52 -4.96
N LEU A 13 1.88 -35.85 -5.67
CA LEU A 13 3.09 -35.02 -5.72
C LEU A 13 2.85 -33.69 -6.43
N ILE A 14 2.08 -33.67 -7.53
CA ILE A 14 1.73 -32.44 -8.27
C ILE A 14 0.85 -31.53 -7.39
N LEU A 15 -0.15 -32.10 -6.71
CA LEU A 15 -1.02 -31.32 -5.81
C LEU A 15 -0.24 -30.75 -4.63
N LEU A 16 0.72 -31.48 -4.09
CA LEU A 16 1.58 -31.00 -2.99
C LEU A 16 2.49 -29.86 -3.47
N SER A 17 3.06 -29.97 -4.69
CA SER A 17 3.90 -28.91 -5.25
C SER A 17 3.10 -27.63 -5.56
N LEU A 18 1.89 -27.75 -6.08
CA LEU A 18 1.00 -26.60 -6.33
C LEU A 18 0.58 -25.92 -5.03
N PHE A 19 0.34 -26.71 -3.98
CA PHE A 19 -0.01 -26.17 -2.66
C PHE A 19 1.16 -25.41 -2.02
N THR A 20 2.40 -25.91 -2.15
CA THR A 20 3.59 -25.21 -1.65
C THR A 20 3.87 -23.93 -2.42
N ILE A 21 3.66 -23.90 -3.74
CA ILE A 21 3.79 -22.69 -4.57
C ILE A 21 2.73 -21.66 -4.17
N PHE A 22 1.50 -22.09 -3.92
CA PHE A 22 0.42 -21.20 -3.48
C PHE A 22 0.72 -20.54 -2.13
N ILE A 23 1.27 -21.28 -1.16
CA ILE A 23 1.68 -20.74 0.14
C ILE A 23 2.82 -19.73 -0.02
N GLN A 24 3.80 -19.99 -0.89
CA GLN A 24 4.92 -19.08 -1.14
C GLN A 24 4.47 -17.78 -1.80
N VAL A 25 3.52 -17.82 -2.73
CA VAL A 25 2.95 -16.62 -3.37
C VAL A 25 2.17 -15.79 -2.36
N ALA A 26 1.37 -16.40 -1.51
CA ALA A 26 0.64 -15.72 -0.44
C ALA A 26 1.59 -15.06 0.59
N ALA A 27 2.69 -15.72 0.94
CA ALA A 27 3.71 -15.17 1.84
C ALA A 27 4.48 -13.99 1.20
N ALA A 28 4.74 -14.03 -0.12
CA ALA A 28 5.39 -12.94 -0.83
C ALA A 28 4.53 -11.67 -0.91
N GLN A 29 3.21 -11.81 -0.98
CA GLN A 29 2.28 -10.66 -0.95
C GLN A 29 2.22 -9.98 0.42
N SER A 30 2.51 -10.68 1.51
CA SER A 30 2.50 -10.11 2.87
C SER A 30 3.69 -9.18 3.16
N VAL A 31 4.73 -9.17 2.32
CA VAL A 31 5.97 -8.39 2.53
C VAL A 31 5.79 -6.90 2.24
N TYR A 32 4.75 -6.50 1.52
CA TYR A 32 4.51 -5.11 1.12
C TYR A 32 3.51 -4.34 1.96
N VAL A 33 3.00 -4.91 3.02
CA VAL A 33 1.93 -4.29 3.81
C VAL A 33 2.49 -3.49 4.98
N GLY A 34 2.34 -2.19 4.87
CA GLY A 34 2.09 -1.24 5.93
C GLY A 34 3.03 -1.21 7.13
N LYS A 35 4.27 -0.70 6.97
CA LYS A 35 5.00 -0.22 8.15
C LYS A 35 4.45 1.13 8.58
N SER A 36 3.90 1.19 9.79
CA SER A 36 3.46 2.44 10.41
C SER A 36 4.57 3.06 11.25
N GLY A 37 4.56 4.38 11.35
CA GLY A 37 5.34 5.12 12.35
C GLY A 37 4.90 4.81 13.78
N PRO A 38 5.66 5.24 14.79
CA PRO A 38 5.38 4.90 16.19
C PRO A 38 4.00 5.35 16.66
N GLU A 39 3.48 6.46 16.18
CA GLU A 39 2.14 6.98 16.47
C GLU A 39 1.12 6.70 15.34
N GLY A 40 1.52 6.01 14.27
CA GLY A 40 0.67 5.67 13.13
C GLY A 40 -0.13 4.37 13.29
N LYS A 41 -0.12 3.74 14.46
CA LYS A 41 -0.80 2.44 14.69
C LYS A 41 -2.31 2.50 14.41
N VAL A 42 -2.96 3.62 14.67
CA VAL A 42 -4.39 3.84 14.41
C VAL A 42 -4.74 3.74 12.92
N LEU A 43 -3.77 4.00 12.02
CA LEU A 43 -3.95 3.89 10.59
C LEU A 43 -3.99 2.44 10.09
N ARG A 44 -3.59 1.47 10.91
CA ARG A 44 -3.45 0.07 10.48
C ARG A 44 -4.77 -0.56 10.00
N LYS A 45 -5.90 -0.08 10.47
CA LYS A 45 -7.21 -0.52 9.95
C LYS A 45 -7.36 -0.24 8.46
N TYR A 46 -6.77 0.86 7.96
CA TYR A 46 -6.82 1.26 6.56
C TYR A 46 -5.82 0.49 5.66
N ILE A 47 -5.06 -0.45 6.21
CA ILE A 47 -4.25 -1.38 5.41
C ILE A 47 -5.16 -2.14 4.44
N GLU A 48 -6.34 -2.55 4.91
CA GLU A 48 -7.34 -3.19 4.06
C GLU A 48 -7.92 -2.17 3.07
N PRO A 49 -7.89 -2.45 1.74
CA PRO A 49 -8.39 -1.52 0.73
C PRO A 49 -9.84 -1.09 0.96
N ALA A 50 -10.71 -1.99 1.41
CA ALA A 50 -12.10 -1.68 1.71
C ALA A 50 -12.25 -0.67 2.87
N GLU A 51 -11.37 -0.70 3.87
CA GLU A 51 -11.38 0.28 4.96
C GLU A 51 -10.84 1.64 4.49
N LEU A 52 -9.84 1.66 3.60
CA LEU A 52 -9.39 2.90 2.97
C LEU A 52 -10.51 3.51 2.10
N LYS A 53 -11.28 2.68 1.38
CA LYS A 53 -12.43 3.15 0.61
C LYS A 53 -13.46 3.84 1.51
N LYS A 54 -13.78 3.29 2.66
CA LYS A 54 -14.69 3.94 3.64
C LYS A 54 -14.15 5.30 4.11
N LEU A 55 -12.83 5.43 4.29
CA LEU A 55 -12.20 6.72 4.62
C LEU A 55 -12.36 7.72 3.47
N VAL A 56 -12.21 7.28 2.22
CA VAL A 56 -12.42 8.13 1.04
C VAL A 56 -13.86 8.61 0.94
N GLU A 57 -14.83 7.75 1.23
CA GLU A 57 -16.26 8.08 1.23
C GLU A 57 -16.67 8.98 2.41
N ASN A 58 -15.96 8.89 3.53
CA ASN A 58 -16.19 9.67 4.74
C ASN A 58 -14.86 10.25 5.26
N PRO A 59 -14.34 11.30 4.61
CA PRO A 59 -13.03 11.85 4.92
C PRO A 59 -12.93 12.36 6.36
N VAL A 60 -11.74 12.21 6.94
CA VAL A 60 -11.39 12.73 8.26
C VAL A 60 -10.26 13.74 8.09
N ASP A 61 -10.49 14.99 8.45
CA ASP A 61 -9.59 16.13 8.19
C ASP A 61 -8.16 15.93 8.70
N THR A 62 -8.01 15.17 9.80
CA THR A 62 -6.69 14.88 10.39
C THR A 62 -5.96 13.72 9.72
N ILE A 63 -6.56 13.06 8.72
CA ILE A 63 -5.96 11.94 7.98
C ILE A 63 -5.83 12.33 6.52
N TRP A 64 -4.59 12.39 6.02
CA TRP A 64 -4.32 12.67 4.62
C TRP A 64 -3.85 11.42 3.89
N ILE A 65 -4.41 11.19 2.72
CA ILE A 65 -3.92 10.19 1.76
C ILE A 65 -2.93 10.92 0.85
N ILE A 66 -1.69 10.40 0.76
CA ILE A 66 -0.57 11.05 0.06
C ILE A 66 -0.12 10.17 -1.10
N ASP A 67 -0.26 10.69 -2.31
CA ASP A 67 0.32 10.10 -3.51
C ASP A 67 1.73 10.65 -3.73
N VAL A 68 2.73 9.77 -3.71
CA VAL A 68 4.13 10.16 -3.91
C VAL A 68 4.65 9.83 -5.31
N ARG A 69 3.77 9.49 -6.25
CA ARG A 69 4.10 9.33 -7.68
C ARG A 69 4.40 10.70 -8.30
N SER A 70 4.76 10.71 -9.59
CA SER A 70 4.88 11.98 -10.32
C SER A 70 3.52 12.68 -10.45
N GLU A 71 3.54 14.00 -10.58
CA GLU A 71 2.33 14.80 -10.82
C GLU A 71 1.54 14.31 -12.04
N LYS A 72 2.25 13.99 -13.13
CA LYS A 72 1.63 13.40 -14.32
C LYS A 72 0.86 12.12 -13.98
N ALA A 73 1.46 11.18 -13.24
CA ALA A 73 0.81 9.94 -12.85
C ALA A 73 -0.38 10.16 -11.90
N TYR A 74 -0.31 11.19 -11.05
CA TYR A 74 -1.42 11.62 -10.21
C TYR A 74 -2.60 12.10 -11.06
N LEU A 75 -2.37 13.00 -12.01
CA LEU A 75 -3.39 13.56 -12.91
C LEU A 75 -4.06 12.50 -13.78
N GLU A 76 -3.33 11.46 -14.19
CA GLU A 76 -3.86 10.32 -14.95
C GLU A 76 -4.80 9.43 -14.14
N GLY A 77 -4.71 9.46 -12.81
CA GLY A 77 -5.62 8.74 -11.92
C GLY A 77 -5.02 8.43 -10.55
N HIS A 78 -5.70 8.85 -9.50
CA HIS A 78 -5.30 8.71 -8.10
C HIS A 78 -6.46 8.22 -7.23
N ILE A 79 -6.16 7.80 -6.01
CA ILE A 79 -7.20 7.49 -5.00
C ILE A 79 -7.94 8.79 -4.69
N PRO A 80 -9.28 8.83 -4.77
CA PRO A 80 -10.04 10.05 -4.47
C PRO A 80 -9.66 10.64 -3.10
N THR A 81 -9.69 11.96 -2.99
CA THR A 81 -9.23 12.73 -1.82
C THR A 81 -7.71 12.70 -1.55
N ALA A 82 -6.92 11.95 -2.32
CA ALA A 82 -5.48 11.95 -2.16
C ALA A 82 -4.87 13.30 -2.55
N LYS A 83 -3.76 13.66 -1.89
CA LYS A 83 -2.99 14.87 -2.17
C LYS A 83 -1.69 14.50 -2.88
N SER A 84 -1.34 15.25 -3.93
CA SER A 84 -0.11 15.04 -4.71
C SER A 84 1.10 15.63 -4.00
N TYR A 85 1.99 14.75 -3.56
CA TYR A 85 3.30 15.09 -3.00
C TYR A 85 4.39 14.21 -3.60
N PRO A 86 4.84 14.50 -4.82
CA PRO A 86 5.84 13.67 -5.50
C PRO A 86 7.09 13.43 -4.66
N SER A 87 7.60 12.20 -4.68
CA SER A 87 8.73 11.75 -3.85
C SER A 87 10.01 12.58 -4.03
N GLY A 88 10.17 13.25 -5.19
CA GLY A 88 11.28 14.15 -5.47
C GLY A 88 11.16 15.52 -4.78
N THR A 89 9.95 15.98 -4.47
CA THR A 89 9.69 17.33 -3.95
C THR A 89 9.07 17.36 -2.56
N ILE A 90 8.51 16.26 -2.06
CA ILE A 90 7.81 16.22 -0.76
C ILE A 90 8.70 16.77 0.38
N MET A 91 10.02 16.51 0.37
CA MET A 91 10.91 16.93 1.44
C MET A 91 11.14 18.46 1.47
N SER A 92 11.00 19.15 0.35
CA SER A 92 11.06 20.62 0.28
C SER A 92 9.71 21.29 0.56
N ARG A 93 8.62 20.50 0.63
CA ARG A 93 7.25 20.95 0.87
C ARG A 93 6.69 20.52 2.25
N LEU A 94 7.56 20.13 3.18
CA LEU A 94 7.12 19.68 4.51
C LEU A 94 6.41 20.76 5.33
N ASN A 95 6.67 22.05 5.06
CA ASN A 95 5.96 23.16 5.65
C ASN A 95 4.46 23.20 5.28
N GLU A 96 4.04 22.48 4.23
CA GLU A 96 2.64 22.34 3.82
C GLU A 96 1.93 21.19 4.53
N ILE A 97 2.68 20.30 5.21
CA ILE A 97 2.16 19.10 5.86
C ILE A 97 2.29 19.27 7.38
N PRO A 98 1.20 19.53 8.11
CA PRO A 98 1.28 19.65 9.57
C PRO A 98 1.89 18.41 10.21
N ILE A 99 2.78 18.59 11.17
CA ILE A 99 3.58 17.50 11.78
C ILE A 99 2.73 16.47 12.55
N ASP A 100 1.54 16.85 12.97
CA ASP A 100 0.59 16.04 13.73
C ASP A 100 -0.49 15.37 12.84
N THR A 101 -0.45 15.60 11.53
CA THR A 101 -1.33 14.94 10.57
C THR A 101 -1.00 13.45 10.44
N TYR A 102 -2.03 12.62 10.36
CA TYR A 102 -1.90 11.20 10.05
C TYR A 102 -1.77 11.00 8.53
N LEU A 103 -0.69 10.39 8.08
CA LEU A 103 -0.36 10.24 6.67
C LEU A 103 -0.48 8.79 6.20
N ILE A 104 -1.36 8.53 5.25
CA ILE A 104 -1.45 7.27 4.51
C ILE A 104 -0.74 7.47 3.18
N ILE A 105 0.42 6.83 2.99
CA ILE A 105 1.32 7.11 1.87
C ILE A 105 1.29 5.96 0.89
N TYR A 106 1.08 6.25 -0.40
CA TYR A 106 1.12 5.24 -1.45
C TYR A 106 1.90 5.72 -2.69
N CYS A 107 2.30 4.76 -3.52
CA CYS A 107 2.84 5.00 -4.87
C CYS A 107 2.27 3.98 -5.85
N THR A 108 2.96 3.62 -6.93
CA THR A 108 2.45 2.62 -7.89
C THR A 108 2.39 1.21 -7.28
N VAL A 109 3.49 0.75 -6.65
CA VAL A 109 3.64 -0.63 -6.12
C VAL A 109 4.25 -0.70 -4.70
N GLY A 110 4.44 0.43 -4.02
CA GLY A 110 4.87 0.51 -2.62
C GLY A 110 6.35 0.85 -2.38
N GLY A 111 7.26 0.61 -3.31
CA GLY A 111 8.68 0.85 -3.09
C GLY A 111 9.03 2.30 -2.76
N MET A 112 8.48 3.25 -3.51
CA MET A 112 8.71 4.68 -3.33
C MET A 112 8.02 5.20 -2.06
N ALA A 113 6.81 4.74 -1.75
CA ALA A 113 6.09 5.06 -0.51
C ALA A 113 6.93 4.71 0.72
N ARG A 114 7.58 3.53 0.71
CA ARG A 114 8.49 3.11 1.78
C ARG A 114 9.70 4.03 1.93
N ILE A 115 10.29 4.48 0.81
CA ILE A 115 11.44 5.41 0.85
C ILE A 115 11.01 6.75 1.44
N VAL A 116 9.88 7.29 1.01
CA VAL A 116 9.32 8.54 1.54
C VAL A 116 8.99 8.41 3.02
N SER A 117 8.35 7.32 3.46
CA SER A 117 8.05 7.07 4.87
C SER A 117 9.31 7.08 5.75
N LYS A 118 10.43 6.52 5.26
CA LYS A 118 11.73 6.59 5.98
C LYS A 118 12.27 8.02 6.07
N LYS A 119 12.11 8.82 5.01
CA LYS A 119 12.55 10.23 5.01
C LYS A 119 11.69 11.06 5.96
N LEU A 120 10.37 10.90 5.95
CA LEU A 120 9.43 11.55 6.86
C LEU A 120 9.73 11.20 8.33
N LYS A 121 10.04 9.93 8.63
CA LYS A 121 10.50 9.52 9.95
C LYS A 121 11.73 10.29 10.40
N LYS A 122 12.74 10.45 9.53
CA LYS A 122 13.95 11.23 9.83
C LYS A 122 13.67 12.72 10.04
N ALA A 123 12.65 13.25 9.38
CA ALA A 123 12.17 14.62 9.53
C ALA A 123 11.24 14.83 10.75
N GLY A 124 11.04 13.81 11.59
CA GLY A 124 10.28 13.92 12.84
C GLY A 124 8.81 13.50 12.76
N TYR A 125 8.31 13.15 11.58
CA TYR A 125 6.93 12.66 11.46
C TYR A 125 6.80 11.28 12.12
N LYS A 126 5.78 11.11 12.96
CA LYS A 126 5.53 9.89 13.73
C LYS A 126 4.22 9.20 13.33
N ARG A 127 3.29 9.93 12.73
CA ARG A 127 1.91 9.54 12.42
C ARG A 127 1.76 9.20 10.94
N TYR A 128 2.42 8.15 10.48
CA TYR A 128 2.35 7.73 9.08
C TYR A 128 2.17 6.22 8.94
N MET A 129 1.70 5.82 7.78
CA MET A 129 1.63 4.44 7.32
C MET A 129 2.01 4.37 5.83
N ASP A 130 2.93 3.46 5.49
CA ASP A 130 3.17 3.04 4.12
C ASP A 130 2.04 2.08 3.71
N TRP A 131 1.12 2.56 2.89
CA TRP A 131 -0.03 1.75 2.42
C TRP A 131 0.35 0.82 1.26
N GLY A 132 1.48 1.08 0.61
CA GLY A 132 1.97 0.29 -0.51
C GLY A 132 1.66 0.93 -1.85
N GLY A 133 0.86 0.28 -2.70
CA GLY A 133 0.68 0.67 -4.08
C GLY A 133 -0.75 0.87 -4.52
N LEU A 134 -0.93 1.78 -5.49
CA LEU A 134 -2.19 2.04 -6.18
C LEU A 134 -2.76 0.77 -6.85
N SER A 135 -1.91 -0.21 -7.17
CA SER A 135 -2.32 -1.53 -7.68
C SER A 135 -3.27 -2.30 -6.77
N ARG A 136 -3.38 -1.90 -5.50
CA ARG A 136 -4.31 -2.49 -4.52
C ARG A 136 -5.68 -1.79 -4.51
N TRP A 137 -5.81 -0.64 -5.20
CA TRP A 137 -7.03 0.12 -5.28
C TRP A 137 -7.88 -0.40 -6.44
N GLU A 138 -9.01 -1.02 -6.15
CA GLU A 138 -9.86 -1.72 -7.11
C GLU A 138 -11.05 -0.88 -7.59
N TRP A 139 -11.22 0.32 -7.02
CA TRP A 139 -12.35 1.20 -7.33
C TRP A 139 -11.95 2.30 -8.30
N GLU A 140 -12.93 3.10 -8.66
CA GLU A 140 -12.75 4.24 -9.54
C GLU A 140 -11.69 5.21 -8.97
N LYS A 141 -10.93 5.79 -9.88
CA LYS A 141 -9.91 6.78 -9.56
C LYS A 141 -10.41 8.16 -9.96
N GLU A 142 -10.01 9.14 -9.22
CA GLU A 142 -10.18 10.54 -9.58
C GLU A 142 -9.06 10.97 -10.54
N THR A 143 -9.35 11.87 -11.48
CA THR A 143 -8.41 12.40 -12.47
C THR A 143 -8.36 13.92 -12.38
N GLY A 144 -7.23 14.53 -12.76
CA GLY A 144 -7.03 15.97 -12.61
C GLY A 144 -6.64 16.38 -11.18
N PHE A 145 -6.81 17.65 -10.85
CA PHE A 145 -6.60 18.22 -9.52
C PHE A 145 -7.92 18.45 -8.80
#